data_cf9e94230b1b632f980e1f71ce3ee38b
#
_entry.id   cf9e94230b1b632f980e1f71ce3ee38b
#
_cell.length_a   1.000
_cell.length_b   1.000
_cell.length_c   1.000
_cell.angle_alpha   90.00
_cell.angle_beta   90.00
_cell.angle_gamma   90.00
#
_symmetry.space_group_name_H-M   'P 1'
#
loop_
_entity.id
_entity.type
_entity.pdbx_description
1 polymer ?
#
loop_
_entity_poly.entity_id
_entity_poly.type
_entity_poly.pdbx_seq_one_letter_code
_entity_poly.pdbx_strand_id
1 'polypeptide(L)'
;MKKKSRRNFLKKSSVFGAGVFIVPRNVLGGTGFTAPSDQLNIAAIGAGGKGSDIQDSWVSNERVIALCDVHLDGKHGVVQSIKKYPKARLYEDFREMLDIEKDLDAVTISTPDHTHGVIANNAMNRGL
;
A
#
# COMPACT_ATOMS: atom_id res chain seq x y z
N MET A 1 38.32 14.43 33.67
CA MET A 1 37.35 13.65 32.85
C MET A 1 37.66 12.18 32.94
N LYS A 2 36.78 11.36 33.61
CA LYS A 2 36.97 9.89 33.70
C LYS A 2 36.69 9.23 32.35
N LYS A 3 37.69 8.59 31.74
CA LYS A 3 37.56 7.82 30.52
C LYS A 3 36.55 6.67 30.73
N LYS A 4 35.40 6.70 30.04
CA LYS A 4 34.43 5.59 30.05
C LYS A 4 35.05 4.40 29.32
N SER A 5 35.32 3.30 30.04
CA SER A 5 35.88 2.07 29.48
C SER A 5 34.86 1.37 28.58
N ARG A 6 35.31 0.90 27.38
CA ARG A 6 34.52 0.08 26.44
C ARG A 6 33.87 -1.14 27.12
N ARG A 7 34.58 -1.73 28.10
CA ARG A 7 34.09 -2.87 28.89
C ARG A 7 32.87 -2.53 29.75
N ASN A 8 32.79 -1.30 30.30
CA ASN A 8 31.63 -0.83 31.06
C ASN A 8 30.44 -0.47 30.20
N PHE A 9 30.69 -0.06 28.95
CA PHE A 9 29.63 0.15 27.97
C PHE A 9 28.99 -1.18 27.57
N LEU A 10 29.79 -2.18 27.20
CA LEU A 10 29.32 -3.52 26.84
C LEU A 10 28.55 -4.22 27.98
N LYS A 11 29.01 -4.09 29.23
CA LYS A 11 28.28 -4.66 30.38
C LYS A 11 26.94 -4.00 30.63
N LYS A 12 26.77 -2.71 30.31
CA LYS A 12 25.48 -2.01 30.41
C LYS A 12 24.54 -2.33 29.26
N SER A 13 25.07 -2.57 28.06
CA SER A 13 24.28 -2.96 26.88
C SER A 13 23.74 -4.39 26.97
N SER A 14 24.45 -5.32 27.65
CA SER A 14 23.99 -6.70 27.80
C SER A 14 22.83 -6.86 28.80
N VAL A 15 22.57 -5.91 29.66
CA VAL A 15 21.43 -5.95 30.62
C VAL A 15 20.13 -5.49 29.95
N PHE A 16 20.20 -4.74 28.84
CA PHE A 16 19.01 -4.30 28.06
C PHE A 16 18.58 -5.34 26.99
N GLY A 17 19.35 -6.40 26.76
CA GLY A 17 19.13 -7.38 25.68
C GLY A 17 18.29 -8.60 26.02
N ALA A 18 17.78 -8.73 27.25
CA ALA A 18 16.96 -9.88 27.65
C ALA A 18 15.45 -9.60 27.69
N GLY A 19 14.98 -8.65 26.90
CA GLY A 19 13.55 -8.48 26.65
C GLY A 19 13.09 -9.55 25.67
N VAL A 20 12.16 -10.41 26.07
CA VAL A 20 11.43 -11.28 25.14
C VAL A 20 10.49 -10.40 24.34
N PHE A 21 10.87 -10.08 23.11
CA PHE A 21 9.97 -9.42 22.16
C PHE A 21 9.00 -10.47 21.61
N ILE A 22 7.77 -10.44 22.08
CA ILE A 22 6.69 -11.24 21.48
C ILE A 22 6.26 -10.50 20.21
N VAL A 23 6.76 -10.93 19.06
CA VAL A 23 6.31 -10.42 17.77
C VAL A 23 5.04 -11.20 17.38
N PRO A 24 3.90 -10.53 17.17
CA PRO A 24 2.68 -11.21 16.73
C PRO A 24 2.90 -11.96 15.42
N ARG A 25 2.28 -13.13 15.26
CA ARG A 25 2.50 -14.01 14.10
C ARG A 25 2.10 -13.35 12.75
N ASN A 26 1.14 -12.46 12.78
CA ASN A 26 0.73 -11.66 11.62
C ASN A 26 1.80 -10.66 11.13
N VAL A 27 2.82 -10.38 11.94
CA VAL A 27 3.96 -9.53 11.55
C VAL A 27 5.10 -10.34 10.95
N LEU A 28 5.23 -11.62 11.36
CA LEU A 28 6.32 -12.49 10.93
C LEU A 28 6.04 -13.21 9.60
N GLY A 29 4.80 -13.22 9.14
CA GLY A 29 4.40 -14.02 7.97
C GLY A 29 4.47 -15.53 8.24
N GLY A 30 4.34 -16.33 7.20
CA GLY A 30 4.38 -17.80 7.25
C GLY A 30 3.07 -18.45 6.84
N THR A 31 2.93 -19.76 7.03
CA THR A 31 1.75 -20.51 6.56
C THR A 31 0.44 -19.88 7.04
N GLY A 32 -0.34 -19.32 6.11
CA GLY A 32 -1.63 -18.66 6.36
C GLY A 32 -1.54 -17.19 6.81
N PHE A 33 -0.33 -16.58 6.83
CA PHE A 33 -0.14 -15.18 7.18
C PHE A 33 0.87 -14.53 6.23
N THR A 34 0.47 -13.44 5.58
CA THR A 34 1.38 -12.58 4.80
C THR A 34 1.90 -11.48 5.72
N ALA A 35 3.22 -11.34 5.82
CA ALA A 35 3.79 -10.24 6.59
C ALA A 35 3.45 -8.90 5.91
N PRO A 36 3.24 -7.82 6.66
CA PRO A 36 2.97 -6.50 6.08
C PRO A 36 4.07 -6.01 5.12
N SER A 37 5.32 -6.45 5.32
CA SER A 37 6.46 -6.19 4.43
C SER A 37 6.42 -6.94 3.11
N ASP A 38 5.61 -7.99 3.01
CA ASP A 38 5.51 -8.84 1.84
C ASP A 38 4.29 -8.46 0.97
N GLN A 39 3.50 -7.47 1.42
CA GLN A 39 2.35 -6.93 0.71
C GLN A 39 2.75 -5.71 -0.12
N LEU A 40 2.29 -5.65 -1.36
CA LEU A 40 2.43 -4.48 -2.23
C LEU A 40 1.43 -3.38 -1.84
N ASN A 41 1.88 -2.13 -1.92
CA ASN A 41 1.00 -0.96 -1.83
C ASN A 41 0.47 -0.65 -3.23
N ILE A 42 -0.81 -0.80 -3.43
CA ILE A 42 -1.45 -0.67 -4.73
C ILE A 42 -2.38 0.53 -4.76
N ALA A 43 -2.36 1.28 -5.87
CA ALA A 43 -3.42 2.21 -6.20
C ALA A 43 -4.28 1.66 -7.34
N ALA A 44 -5.59 1.86 -7.25
CA ALA A 44 -6.54 1.48 -8.28
C ALA A 44 -7.07 2.71 -9.01
N ILE A 45 -6.80 2.80 -10.32
CA ILE A 45 -7.25 3.88 -11.21
C ILE A 45 -8.39 3.37 -12.08
N GLY A 46 -9.54 4.05 -12.06
CA GLY A 46 -10.79 3.54 -12.55
C GLY A 46 -11.38 2.54 -11.56
N ALA A 47 -11.43 2.93 -10.29
CA ALA A 47 -11.77 2.05 -9.17
C ALA A 47 -13.27 1.72 -9.06
N GLY A 48 -14.12 2.39 -9.85
CA GLY A 48 -15.56 2.12 -9.94
C GLY A 48 -15.92 1.10 -11.02
N GLY A 49 -17.20 0.79 -11.12
CA GLY A 49 -17.75 -0.09 -12.14
C GLY A 49 -16.98 -1.41 -12.28
N LYS A 50 -16.46 -1.66 -13.48
CA LYS A 50 -15.69 -2.90 -13.76
C LYS A 50 -14.37 -2.98 -12.99
N GLY A 51 -13.76 -1.85 -12.65
CA GLY A 51 -12.53 -1.80 -11.86
C GLY A 51 -12.71 -2.39 -10.46
N SER A 52 -13.89 -2.27 -9.84
CA SER A 52 -14.16 -2.87 -8.54
C SER A 52 -14.12 -4.40 -8.57
N ASP A 53 -14.60 -5.03 -9.66
CA ASP A 53 -14.58 -6.48 -9.84
C ASP A 53 -13.15 -7.01 -10.02
N ILE A 54 -12.33 -6.26 -10.78
CA ILE A 54 -10.93 -6.64 -11.06
C ILE A 54 -10.09 -6.61 -9.80
N GLN A 55 -10.30 -5.63 -8.94
CA GLN A 55 -9.60 -5.53 -7.66
C GLN A 55 -9.81 -6.76 -6.76
N ASP A 56 -10.98 -7.40 -6.87
CA ASP A 56 -11.31 -8.56 -6.06
C ASP A 56 -10.46 -9.78 -6.37
N SER A 57 -10.05 -9.95 -7.61
CA SER A 57 -9.29 -11.13 -8.07
C SER A 57 -7.78 -10.92 -8.08
N TRP A 58 -7.30 -9.70 -8.32
CA TRP A 58 -5.87 -9.42 -8.55
C TRP A 58 -5.13 -8.87 -7.34
N VAL A 59 -5.83 -8.19 -6.45
CA VAL A 59 -5.22 -7.49 -5.30
C VAL A 59 -5.77 -7.94 -3.94
N SER A 60 -6.40 -9.11 -3.88
CA SER A 60 -7.07 -9.61 -2.68
C SER A 60 -6.13 -9.77 -1.47
N ASN A 61 -4.85 -10.00 -1.69
CA ASN A 61 -3.85 -10.18 -0.64
C ASN A 61 -2.94 -8.96 -0.45
N GLU A 62 -3.13 -7.92 -1.25
CA GLU A 62 -2.29 -6.73 -1.26
C GLU A 62 -2.96 -5.57 -0.50
N ARG A 63 -2.23 -4.51 -0.26
CA ARG A 63 -2.75 -3.31 0.38
C ARG A 63 -3.16 -2.27 -0.64
N VAL A 64 -4.46 -2.10 -0.86
CA VAL A 64 -4.98 -0.98 -1.64
C VAL A 64 -4.95 0.27 -0.76
N ILE A 65 -4.03 1.20 -1.06
CA ILE A 65 -3.81 2.43 -0.28
C ILE A 65 -4.44 3.66 -0.92
N ALA A 66 -4.74 3.62 -2.21
CA ALA A 66 -5.39 4.71 -2.93
C ALA A 66 -6.39 4.19 -3.97
N LEU A 67 -7.48 4.93 -4.12
CA LEU A 67 -8.52 4.72 -5.11
C LEU A 67 -8.68 6.01 -5.93
N CYS A 68 -8.72 5.90 -7.26
CA CYS A 68 -8.93 7.02 -8.14
C CYS A 68 -10.05 6.73 -9.12
N ASP A 69 -11.04 7.62 -9.16
CA ASP A 69 -12.15 7.55 -10.12
C ASP A 69 -12.79 8.93 -10.29
N VAL A 70 -13.23 9.25 -11.50
CA VAL A 70 -13.97 10.50 -11.79
C VAL A 70 -15.42 10.44 -11.29
N HIS A 71 -15.93 9.23 -11.04
CA HIS A 71 -17.27 9.00 -10.49
C HIS A 71 -17.16 8.57 -9.02
N LEU A 72 -17.31 9.51 -8.10
CA LEU A 72 -17.17 9.26 -6.66
C LEU A 72 -18.43 8.67 -6.02
N ASP A 73 -19.58 8.83 -6.67
CA ASP A 73 -20.89 8.40 -6.18
C ASP A 73 -21.66 7.59 -7.23
N GLY A 74 -22.86 7.14 -6.86
CA GLY A 74 -23.77 6.44 -7.74
C GLY A 74 -23.46 4.96 -7.95
N LYS A 75 -24.30 4.32 -8.79
CA LYS A 75 -24.30 2.85 -8.99
C LYS A 75 -23.01 2.31 -9.61
N HIS A 76 -22.38 3.10 -10.45
CA HIS A 76 -21.18 2.74 -11.21
C HIS A 76 -19.92 3.44 -10.70
N GLY A 77 -20.03 4.21 -9.63
CA GLY A 77 -18.91 4.91 -9.02
C GLY A 77 -18.07 4.04 -8.10
N VAL A 78 -17.12 4.67 -7.44
CA VAL A 78 -16.11 4.03 -6.57
C VAL A 78 -16.68 3.52 -5.23
N VAL A 79 -17.98 3.69 -4.98
CA VAL A 79 -18.64 3.39 -3.68
C VAL A 79 -18.39 1.97 -3.18
N GLN A 80 -18.38 0.98 -4.07
CA GLN A 80 -18.12 -0.42 -3.67
C GLN A 80 -16.67 -0.59 -3.21
N SER A 81 -15.73 0.01 -3.95
CA SER A 81 -14.31 -0.02 -3.61
C SER A 81 -14.00 0.69 -2.31
N ILE A 82 -14.66 1.82 -2.01
CA ILE A 82 -14.53 2.53 -0.73
C ILE A 82 -15.00 1.64 0.43
N LYS A 83 -16.12 0.93 0.27
CA LYS A 83 -16.62 0.02 1.30
C LYS A 83 -15.65 -1.13 1.57
N LYS A 84 -15.00 -1.63 0.53
CA LYS A 84 -14.03 -2.73 0.61
C LYS A 84 -12.69 -2.26 1.18
N TYR A 85 -12.24 -1.07 0.79
CA TYR A 85 -10.96 -0.49 1.20
C TYR A 85 -11.15 0.83 1.97
N PRO A 86 -11.76 0.79 3.16
CA PRO A 86 -12.17 2.01 3.89
C PRO A 86 -11.00 2.86 4.39
N LYS A 87 -9.78 2.35 4.30
CA LYS A 87 -8.54 3.08 4.66
C LYS A 87 -7.83 3.68 3.45
N ALA A 88 -8.25 3.34 2.23
CA ALA A 88 -7.66 3.89 1.02
C ALA A 88 -8.03 5.38 0.86
N ARG A 89 -7.07 6.18 0.43
CA ARG A 89 -7.31 7.58 0.10
C ARG A 89 -8.02 7.68 -1.25
N LEU A 90 -8.91 8.65 -1.39
CA LEU A 90 -9.74 8.83 -2.58
C LEU A 90 -9.26 10.02 -3.39
N TYR A 91 -9.17 9.85 -4.70
CA TYR A 91 -8.71 10.86 -5.66
C TYR A 91 -9.63 10.91 -6.88
N GLU A 92 -9.83 12.09 -7.44
CA GLU A 92 -10.51 12.27 -8.73
C GLU A 92 -9.51 12.31 -9.90
N ASP A 93 -8.31 12.83 -9.66
CA ASP A 93 -7.23 12.94 -10.65
C ASP A 93 -6.07 11.98 -10.31
N PHE A 94 -5.80 11.05 -11.24
CA PHE A 94 -4.71 10.08 -11.08
C PHE A 94 -3.32 10.74 -11.01
N ARG A 95 -3.15 11.92 -11.59
CA ARG A 95 -1.87 12.66 -11.56
C ARG A 95 -1.58 13.17 -10.16
N GLU A 96 -2.59 13.75 -9.53
CA GLU A 96 -2.51 14.18 -8.14
C GLU A 96 -2.22 12.98 -7.22
N MET A 97 -2.95 11.87 -7.41
CA MET A 97 -2.70 10.63 -6.68
C MET A 97 -1.27 10.16 -6.82
N LEU A 98 -0.72 10.05 -8.04
CA LEU A 98 0.65 9.61 -8.28
C LEU A 98 1.70 10.60 -7.77
N ASP A 99 1.34 11.88 -7.62
CA ASP A 99 2.24 12.89 -7.06
C ASP A 99 2.26 12.89 -5.53
N ILE A 100 1.18 12.45 -4.88
CA ILE A 100 1.06 12.41 -3.42
C ILE A 100 1.51 11.06 -2.86
N GLU A 101 1.10 9.95 -3.49
CA GLU A 101 1.37 8.60 -3.02
C GLU A 101 2.76 8.12 -3.46
N LYS A 102 3.76 8.34 -2.59
CA LYS A 102 5.16 7.97 -2.89
C LYS A 102 5.54 6.53 -2.53
N ASP A 103 4.70 5.86 -1.75
CA ASP A 103 4.93 4.50 -1.25
C ASP A 103 4.20 3.45 -2.11
N LEU A 104 3.82 3.80 -3.35
CA LEU A 104 3.20 2.85 -4.28
C LEU A 104 4.24 1.91 -4.87
N ASP A 105 3.89 0.62 -4.92
CA ASP A 105 4.66 -0.43 -5.59
C ASP A 105 4.07 -0.74 -6.97
N ALA A 106 2.74 -0.60 -7.14
CA ALA A 106 2.05 -0.88 -8.38
C ALA A 106 0.73 -0.11 -8.51
N VAL A 107 0.20 -0.05 -9.73
CA VAL A 107 -1.13 0.49 -10.02
C VAL A 107 -1.95 -0.49 -10.85
N THR A 108 -3.25 -0.55 -10.60
CA THR A 108 -4.21 -1.16 -11.53
C THR A 108 -4.89 -0.07 -12.32
N ILE A 109 -5.09 -0.29 -13.63
CA ILE A 109 -5.72 0.68 -14.51
C ILE A 109 -6.92 0.02 -15.17
N SER A 110 -8.13 0.46 -14.82
CA SER A 110 -9.40 -0.06 -15.31
C SER A 110 -10.26 1.04 -15.92
N THR A 111 -9.61 2.03 -16.51
CA THR A 111 -10.25 3.15 -17.19
C THR A 111 -10.62 2.81 -18.65
N PRO A 112 -11.45 3.60 -19.33
CA PRO A 112 -11.72 3.43 -20.77
C PRO A 112 -10.45 3.48 -21.62
N ASP A 113 -10.47 2.80 -22.76
CA ASP A 113 -9.30 2.56 -23.65
C ASP A 113 -8.55 3.85 -24.03
N HIS A 114 -9.26 4.94 -24.27
CA HIS A 114 -8.66 6.22 -24.69
C HIS A 114 -7.79 6.90 -23.61
N THR A 115 -7.97 6.55 -22.33
CA THR A 115 -7.17 7.08 -21.22
C THR A 115 -6.11 6.09 -20.73
N HIS A 116 -6.28 4.80 -21.02
CA HIS A 116 -5.44 3.70 -20.52
C HIS A 116 -3.95 3.93 -20.80
N GLY A 117 -3.60 4.22 -22.06
CA GLY A 117 -2.21 4.42 -22.47
C GLY A 117 -1.55 5.64 -21.81
N VAL A 118 -2.29 6.73 -21.63
CA VAL A 118 -1.78 7.94 -20.98
C VAL A 118 -1.49 7.68 -19.52
N ILE A 119 -2.38 6.99 -18.82
CA ILE A 119 -2.22 6.65 -17.40
C ILE A 119 -1.07 5.67 -17.22
N ALA A 120 -1.02 4.60 -18.03
CA ALA A 120 0.05 3.60 -17.99
C ALA A 120 1.44 4.24 -18.21
N ASN A 121 1.58 5.11 -19.21
CA ASN A 121 2.83 5.82 -19.46
C ASN A 121 3.25 6.72 -18.28
N ASN A 122 2.29 7.38 -17.64
CA ASN A 122 2.56 8.18 -16.44
C ASN A 122 3.04 7.34 -15.26
N ALA A 123 2.41 6.18 -15.02
CA ALA A 123 2.79 5.25 -13.96
C ALA A 123 4.19 4.66 -14.21
N MET A 124 4.45 4.15 -15.42
CA MET A 124 5.75 3.59 -15.81
C MET A 124 6.90 4.60 -15.70
N ASN A 125 6.67 5.87 -16.05
CA ASN A 125 7.69 6.92 -15.89
C ASN A 125 8.04 7.23 -14.42
N ARG A 126 7.22 6.77 -13.48
CA ARG A 126 7.45 6.85 -12.03
C ARG A 126 7.99 5.55 -11.43
N GLY A 127 8.18 4.51 -12.27
CA GLY A 127 8.70 3.22 -11.85
C GLY A 127 7.64 2.22 -11.34
N LEU A 128 6.36 2.48 -11.65
CA LEU A 128 5.23 1.63 -11.26
C LEU A 128 4.80 0.69 -12.38
#